data_d1d3cbaaf64ada37f466b7d988e2a262
#
_entry.id   d1d3cbaaf64ada37f466b7d988e2a262
#
_cell.length_a   1.000
_cell.length_b   1.000
_cell.length_c   1.000
_cell.angle_alpha   90.00
_cell.angle_beta   90.00
_cell.angle_gamma   90.00
#
_symmetry.space_group_name_H-M   'P 1'
#
loop_
_entity.id
_entity.type
_entity.pdbx_description
1 polymer ?
#
loop_
_entity_poly.entity_id
_entity_poly.type
_entity_poly.pdbx_seq_one_letter_code
_entity_poly.pdbx_strand_id
1 'polypeptide(L)'
;MKNFKKTLAGISALTLTLSMTACGGDSSSNGGSDTPAEETTTATTTTAATVELNTATLAEEDAATLEEVADKELRDVELENKTIKWLAHYDINPSTAKGDSEAVNISLFKNKYGGEIQWYSTTWNTLYSDLSTYVLGGEGIDFFPCETSALPKGVVSGMFQPVDDYIDLDSPLWTDVKDAMEIYNFNGKHYEIVNSVSAEAVVIYNKQTISEQGLDDPWELYQAGEWNWDTFETMLEQFVDPDADQWGLDGFWAEKALFLSAGVPSVQSVDGRLKTNLNDATVEKAMNFGYDLYNKGLVMDRSLFDWNEQPQFMGEGKELFYLCGAWAVQANPDTWSTKIPIENLGLAPVPSPEGSDPYQGATLDGWVLCKGAANPEGVALFADCTRLANTNDEAIAIADQKMKDDYQWTEELIAINKEINDLARQYPVVDLATGVSTDVASLTTDGGDQIGLRAAYHGVEWATNREEISDVVDMLVQEVDDQLAALA
;
A
#
# COMPACT_ATOMS: atom_id res chain seq x y z
N MET A 1 -8.89 32.73 11.74
CA MET A 1 -7.92 32.44 12.79
C MET A 1 -8.51 32.33 14.21
N LYS A 2 -9.29 33.29 14.75
CA LYS A 2 -9.87 33.15 16.11
C LYS A 2 -10.98 32.11 16.28
N ASN A 3 -11.62 31.65 15.21
CA ASN A 3 -12.74 30.70 15.26
C ASN A 3 -12.30 29.23 15.16
N PHE A 4 -11.14 28.94 14.61
CA PHE A 4 -10.62 27.58 14.45
C PHE A 4 -10.15 26.98 15.80
N LYS A 5 -9.46 27.76 16.63
CA LYS A 5 -9.05 27.32 17.98
C LYS A 5 -10.22 27.00 18.92
N LYS A 6 -11.44 27.48 18.63
CA LYS A 6 -12.63 27.17 19.43
C LYS A 6 -13.34 25.88 19.01
N THR A 7 -13.10 25.40 17.80
CA THR A 7 -13.70 24.14 17.29
C THR A 7 -12.90 22.91 17.75
N LEU A 8 -11.57 23.00 17.82
CA LEU A 8 -10.73 21.90 18.33
C LEU A 8 -10.86 21.67 19.85
N ALA A 9 -11.15 22.72 20.63
CA ALA A 9 -11.33 22.58 22.09
C ALA A 9 -12.67 21.93 22.49
N GLY A 10 -13.55 21.62 21.53
CA GLY A 10 -14.86 20.99 21.77
C GLY A 10 -14.90 19.47 21.57
N ILE A 11 -13.82 18.85 21.10
CA ILE A 11 -13.79 17.41 20.75
C ILE A 11 -13.26 16.53 21.90
N SER A 12 -12.66 17.12 22.95
CA SER A 12 -12.04 16.39 24.06
C SER A 12 -12.98 15.91 25.16
N ALA A 13 -14.29 15.89 24.95
CA ALA A 13 -15.24 15.40 25.95
C ALA A 13 -16.43 14.69 25.30
N LEU A 14 -16.20 13.50 24.72
CA LEU A 14 -17.30 12.56 24.46
C LEU A 14 -16.97 11.18 25.04
N THR A 15 -17.42 10.99 26.25
CA THR A 15 -17.59 9.71 26.91
C THR A 15 -18.56 8.83 26.12
N LEU A 16 -18.16 7.59 25.89
CA LEU A 16 -19.00 6.53 25.34
C LEU A 16 -20.31 6.40 26.12
N THR A 17 -21.42 6.58 25.44
CA THR A 17 -22.68 5.94 25.79
C THR A 17 -23.28 5.29 24.57
N LEU A 18 -23.30 3.94 24.60
CA LEU A 18 -24.08 3.14 23.66
C LEU A 18 -25.57 3.52 23.80
N SER A 19 -26.20 3.88 22.71
CA SER A 19 -27.63 3.72 22.55
C SER A 19 -27.96 3.32 21.12
N MET A 20 -28.44 2.10 20.98
CA MET A 20 -29.12 1.61 19.79
C MET A 20 -30.39 2.42 19.58
N THR A 21 -30.61 2.93 18.40
CA THR A 21 -31.93 3.15 17.86
C THR A 21 -31.91 3.07 16.33
N ALA A 22 -32.69 2.16 15.83
CA ALA A 22 -33.04 1.99 14.42
C ALA A 22 -34.05 3.04 13.96
N CYS A 23 -34.18 3.19 12.63
CA CYS A 23 -35.18 3.87 11.79
C CYS A 23 -34.62 5.14 11.16
N GLY A 24 -34.45 5.22 9.85
CA GLY A 24 -35.49 5.15 8.83
C GLY A 24 -36.06 6.55 8.57
N GLY A 25 -35.86 7.12 7.39
CA GLY A 25 -36.49 8.38 7.07
C GLY A 25 -36.14 8.94 5.70
N ASP A 26 -36.86 8.52 4.79
CA ASP A 26 -37.14 8.90 3.43
C ASP A 26 -37.61 10.36 3.30
N SER A 27 -37.32 11.00 2.17
CA SER A 27 -38.24 11.99 1.64
C SER A 27 -38.01 12.33 0.17
N SER A 28 -38.90 11.87 -0.69
CA SER A 28 -39.53 12.80 -1.62
C SER A 28 -40.81 12.23 -2.23
N SER A 29 -41.78 13.09 -2.24
CA SER A 29 -43.20 12.96 -2.61
C SER A 29 -43.46 12.60 -4.08
N ASN A 30 -44.42 11.72 -4.36
CA ASN A 30 -45.70 12.19 -4.94
C ASN A 30 -46.74 11.05 -5.07
N GLY A 31 -47.98 11.39 -4.84
CA GLY A 31 -49.12 10.59 -4.53
C GLY A 31 -49.69 9.66 -5.60
N GLY A 32 -50.54 8.76 -5.08
CA GLY A 32 -51.46 7.90 -5.82
C GLY A 32 -51.95 6.74 -4.96
N SER A 33 -53.20 6.82 -4.53
CA SER A 33 -53.96 5.82 -3.76
C SER A 33 -54.02 4.48 -4.51
N ASP A 34 -53.89 3.33 -3.79
CA ASP A 34 -54.92 2.32 -3.71
C ASP A 34 -54.46 1.11 -2.81
N THR A 35 -55.46 0.50 -2.23
CA THR A 35 -55.71 -0.49 -1.20
C THR A 35 -54.82 -1.73 -1.15
N PRO A 36 -54.66 -2.42 0.01
CA PRO A 36 -53.63 -3.40 0.28
C PRO A 36 -53.99 -4.81 -0.21
N ALA A 37 -53.03 -5.49 -0.80
CA ALA A 37 -53.04 -6.91 -0.99
C ALA A 37 -52.02 -7.55 -0.03
N GLU A 38 -52.41 -8.52 0.75
CA GLU A 38 -51.59 -9.40 1.55
C GLU A 38 -50.53 -10.10 0.68
N GLU A 39 -49.27 -9.82 0.87
CA GLU A 39 -48.18 -10.60 0.32
C GLU A 39 -47.51 -11.42 1.43
N THR A 40 -47.68 -12.71 1.27
CA THR A 40 -47.02 -13.78 2.01
C THR A 40 -45.48 -13.64 1.80
N THR A 41 -44.75 -13.28 2.83
CA THR A 41 -43.28 -13.27 2.82
C THR A 41 -42.76 -14.70 2.78
N THR A 42 -42.48 -15.17 1.56
CA THR A 42 -41.63 -16.36 1.38
C THR A 42 -40.17 -15.90 1.59
N ALA A 43 -39.56 -16.31 2.69
CA ALA A 43 -38.15 -16.19 2.90
C ALA A 43 -37.40 -16.93 1.80
N THR A 44 -36.92 -16.22 0.81
CA THR A 44 -35.98 -16.77 -0.18
C THR A 44 -34.65 -16.89 0.51
N THR A 45 -34.32 -18.10 0.94
CA THR A 45 -32.96 -18.48 1.32
C THR A 45 -32.11 -18.32 0.06
N THR A 46 -31.37 -17.22 -0.01
CA THR A 46 -30.35 -17.03 -1.02
C THR A 46 -29.23 -18.02 -0.70
N THR A 47 -29.27 -19.18 -1.37
CA THR A 47 -28.12 -20.07 -1.40
C THR A 47 -26.98 -19.26 -2.02
N ALA A 48 -25.94 -18.98 -1.25
CA ALA A 48 -24.71 -18.44 -1.78
C ALA A 48 -24.30 -19.33 -2.97
N ALA A 49 -24.21 -18.74 -4.15
CA ALA A 49 -23.66 -19.42 -5.29
C ALA A 49 -22.22 -19.80 -4.89
N THR A 50 -21.97 -21.09 -4.76
CA THR A 50 -20.61 -21.63 -4.72
C THR A 50 -19.98 -21.23 -6.06
N VAL A 51 -19.18 -20.19 -6.08
CA VAL A 51 -18.27 -19.91 -7.17
C VAL A 51 -17.33 -21.13 -7.19
N GLU A 52 -17.42 -21.97 -8.23
CA GLU A 52 -16.37 -22.95 -8.47
C GLU A 52 -15.07 -22.17 -8.66
N LEU A 53 -14.23 -22.21 -7.64
CA LEU A 53 -12.85 -21.76 -7.72
C LEU A 53 -12.16 -22.66 -8.72
N ASN A 54 -11.99 -22.16 -9.93
CA ASN A 54 -11.22 -22.85 -10.93
C ASN A 54 -9.77 -22.66 -10.50
N THR A 55 -9.18 -23.68 -9.86
CA THR A 55 -7.80 -23.67 -9.40
C THR A 55 -6.90 -23.80 -10.63
N ALA A 56 -6.44 -22.66 -11.15
CA ALA A 56 -5.31 -22.65 -12.06
C ALA A 56 -4.09 -23.16 -11.28
N THR A 57 -3.62 -24.35 -11.61
CA THR A 57 -2.42 -24.93 -11.00
C THR A 57 -1.19 -24.51 -11.80
N LEU A 58 -0.03 -24.46 -11.15
CA LEU A 58 1.26 -24.35 -11.84
C LEU A 58 1.48 -25.54 -12.79
N ALA A 59 2.35 -25.35 -13.79
CA ALA A 59 2.79 -26.44 -14.65
C ALA A 59 3.41 -27.56 -13.81
N GLU A 60 3.25 -28.82 -14.25
CA GLU A 60 3.74 -29.99 -13.50
C GLU A 60 5.27 -29.95 -13.28
N GLU A 61 6.02 -29.40 -14.23
CA GLU A 61 7.47 -29.21 -14.14
C GLU A 61 7.85 -28.18 -13.06
N ASP A 62 7.13 -27.06 -13.02
CA ASP A 62 7.35 -26.00 -12.02
C ASP A 62 7.00 -26.49 -10.61
N ALA A 63 5.86 -27.23 -10.49
CA ALA A 63 5.48 -27.82 -9.22
C ALA A 63 6.51 -28.82 -8.68
N ALA A 64 7.13 -29.64 -9.55
CA ALA A 64 8.19 -30.57 -9.17
C ALA A 64 9.46 -29.83 -8.73
N THR A 65 9.83 -28.76 -9.42
CA THR A 65 10.97 -27.89 -9.03
C THR A 65 10.74 -27.28 -7.65
N LEU A 66 9.56 -26.73 -7.39
CA LEU A 66 9.21 -26.14 -6.10
C LEU A 66 9.17 -27.18 -4.97
N GLU A 67 8.78 -28.43 -5.23
CA GLU A 67 8.84 -29.52 -4.25
C GLU A 67 10.27 -29.81 -3.82
N GLU A 68 11.22 -29.88 -4.77
CA GLU A 68 12.65 -30.07 -4.44
C GLU A 68 13.25 -28.91 -3.63
N VAL A 69 12.88 -27.68 -3.96
CA VAL A 69 13.35 -26.48 -3.24
C VAL A 69 12.76 -26.46 -1.83
N ALA A 70 11.43 -26.72 -1.71
CA ALA A 70 10.75 -26.75 -0.42
C ALA A 70 11.33 -27.81 0.53
N ASP A 71 11.70 -28.98 0.01
CA ASP A 71 12.28 -30.06 0.83
C ASP A 71 13.66 -29.71 1.38
N LYS A 72 14.40 -28.83 0.70
CA LYS A 72 15.73 -28.41 1.12
C LYS A 72 15.71 -27.24 2.12
N GLU A 73 14.79 -26.31 1.96
CA GLU A 73 14.87 -24.99 2.60
C GLU A 73 13.75 -24.70 3.61
N LEU A 74 12.59 -25.35 3.46
CA LEU A 74 11.48 -25.18 4.39
C LEU A 74 11.54 -26.16 5.57
N ARG A 75 10.98 -25.76 6.69
CA ARG A 75 10.87 -26.59 7.90
C ARG A 75 10.13 -27.90 7.62
N ASP A 76 10.67 -29.03 8.12
CA ASP A 76 10.01 -30.33 8.03
C ASP A 76 9.10 -30.53 9.25
N VAL A 77 7.90 -29.97 9.19
CA VAL A 77 6.89 -29.96 10.26
C VAL A 77 5.57 -30.46 9.73
N GLU A 78 4.87 -31.28 10.49
CA GLU A 78 3.49 -31.65 10.19
C GLU A 78 2.53 -30.57 10.73
N LEU A 79 1.80 -29.93 9.83
CA LEU A 79 0.78 -28.92 10.19
C LEU A 79 -0.53 -29.63 10.59
N GLU A 80 -0.88 -29.60 11.88
CA GLU A 80 -2.12 -30.24 12.39
C GLU A 80 -3.38 -29.52 11.86
N ASN A 81 -3.45 -28.18 12.03
CA ASN A 81 -4.52 -27.37 11.48
C ASN A 81 -4.08 -26.80 10.12
N LYS A 82 -4.63 -27.33 9.04
CA LYS A 82 -4.21 -26.98 7.67
C LYS A 82 -4.81 -25.69 7.14
N THR A 83 -5.83 -25.15 7.81
CA THR A 83 -6.53 -23.94 7.38
C THR A 83 -6.00 -22.73 8.12
N ILE A 84 -5.59 -21.69 7.38
CA ILE A 84 -5.32 -20.33 7.89
C ILE A 84 -6.40 -19.38 7.39
N LYS A 85 -6.86 -18.48 8.27
CA LYS A 85 -7.96 -17.55 8.00
C LYS A 85 -7.43 -16.16 7.66
N TRP A 86 -7.66 -15.74 6.43
CA TRP A 86 -7.26 -14.45 5.87
C TRP A 86 -8.41 -13.45 5.88
N LEU A 87 -8.33 -12.38 6.68
CA LEU A 87 -9.29 -11.27 6.65
C LEU A 87 -8.72 -10.11 5.84
N ALA A 88 -9.28 -9.84 4.67
CA ALA A 88 -8.84 -8.75 3.81
C ALA A 88 -9.93 -8.31 2.83
N HIS A 89 -9.73 -7.14 2.23
CA HIS A 89 -10.58 -6.61 1.18
C HIS A 89 -10.29 -7.24 -0.21
N TYR A 90 -9.27 -8.10 -0.28
CA TYR A 90 -8.90 -8.86 -1.48
C TYR A 90 -8.62 -10.32 -1.14
N ASP A 91 -8.89 -11.20 -2.11
CA ASP A 91 -8.57 -12.62 -2.01
C ASP A 91 -7.18 -12.87 -2.59
N ILE A 92 -6.30 -13.55 -1.81
CA ILE A 92 -4.96 -13.96 -2.27
C ILE A 92 -4.97 -15.31 -2.98
N ASN A 93 -6.09 -16.06 -2.92
CA ASN A 93 -6.22 -17.27 -3.70
C ASN A 93 -6.38 -16.97 -5.20
N PRO A 94 -5.90 -17.85 -6.08
CA PRO A 94 -5.93 -17.60 -7.51
C PRO A 94 -7.37 -17.47 -8.04
N SER A 95 -7.59 -16.53 -8.96
CA SER A 95 -8.86 -16.29 -9.61
C SER A 95 -8.71 -16.37 -11.13
N THR A 96 -9.20 -17.45 -11.72
CA THR A 96 -9.22 -17.58 -13.19
C THR A 96 -10.12 -16.56 -13.88
N ALA A 97 -11.11 -15.98 -13.17
CA ALA A 97 -11.92 -14.89 -13.70
C ALA A 97 -11.09 -13.61 -13.93
N LYS A 98 -9.93 -13.47 -13.24
CA LYS A 98 -8.96 -12.40 -13.45
C LYS A 98 -7.79 -12.79 -14.37
N GLY A 99 -7.74 -14.04 -14.81
CA GLY A 99 -6.63 -14.58 -15.58
C GLY A 99 -5.42 -14.98 -14.74
N ASP A 100 -5.57 -15.08 -13.41
CA ASP A 100 -4.47 -15.41 -12.51
C ASP A 100 -4.20 -16.91 -12.47
N SER A 101 -2.95 -17.32 -12.50
CA SER A 101 -2.50 -18.66 -12.14
C SER A 101 -2.19 -18.76 -10.63
N GLU A 102 -2.00 -19.98 -10.10
CA GLU A 102 -1.67 -20.17 -8.68
C GLU A 102 -0.33 -19.50 -8.36
N ALA A 103 -0.26 -18.70 -7.28
CA ALA A 103 0.96 -18.08 -6.84
C ALA A 103 1.95 -19.10 -6.25
N VAL A 104 3.25 -18.85 -6.42
CA VAL A 104 4.32 -19.76 -6.00
C VAL A 104 4.25 -20.08 -4.51
N ASN A 105 4.06 -19.08 -3.64
CA ASN A 105 3.94 -19.25 -2.20
C ASN A 105 2.71 -20.09 -1.79
N ILE A 106 1.58 -19.93 -2.47
CA ILE A 106 0.37 -20.72 -2.24
C ILE A 106 0.61 -22.17 -2.64
N SER A 107 1.23 -22.40 -3.81
CA SER A 107 1.62 -23.73 -4.27
C SER A 107 2.56 -24.44 -3.30
N LEU A 108 3.58 -23.73 -2.80
CA LEU A 108 4.50 -24.24 -1.77
C LEU A 108 3.77 -24.63 -0.48
N PHE A 109 2.91 -23.74 0.05
CA PHE A 109 2.16 -23.99 1.28
C PHE A 109 1.22 -25.22 1.16
N LYS A 110 0.52 -25.29 0.05
CA LYS A 110 -0.39 -26.40 -0.27
C LYS A 110 0.36 -27.73 -0.44
N ASN A 111 1.45 -27.74 -1.20
CA ASN A 111 2.15 -28.97 -1.54
C ASN A 111 3.02 -29.49 -0.36
N LYS A 112 3.74 -28.60 0.35
CA LYS A 112 4.61 -28.99 1.46
C LYS A 112 3.82 -29.35 2.73
N TYR A 113 2.82 -28.53 3.08
CA TYR A 113 2.12 -28.63 4.38
C TYR A 113 0.65 -29.08 4.25
N GLY A 114 0.14 -29.21 3.04
CA GLY A 114 -1.30 -29.44 2.77
C GLY A 114 -2.14 -28.26 3.22
N GLY A 115 -1.55 -27.04 3.25
CA GLY A 115 -2.17 -25.83 3.77
C GLY A 115 -3.26 -25.28 2.85
N GLU A 116 -4.24 -24.63 3.44
CA GLU A 116 -5.36 -23.97 2.75
C GLU A 116 -5.59 -22.59 3.35
N ILE A 117 -5.93 -21.61 2.49
CA ILE A 117 -6.21 -20.23 2.90
C ILE A 117 -7.72 -20.01 2.77
N GLN A 118 -8.38 -19.76 3.90
CA GLN A 118 -9.78 -19.38 3.94
C GLN A 118 -9.91 -17.87 3.99
N TRP A 119 -10.40 -17.27 2.91
CA TRP A 119 -10.63 -15.84 2.85
C TRP A 119 -11.92 -15.43 3.56
N TYR A 120 -11.79 -14.43 4.43
CA TYR A 120 -12.87 -13.69 5.06
C TYR A 120 -12.97 -12.32 4.41
N SER A 121 -13.97 -12.15 3.54
CA SER A 121 -14.12 -10.92 2.76
C SER A 121 -14.56 -9.73 3.62
N THR A 122 -13.92 -8.60 3.42
CA THR A 122 -14.33 -7.30 3.94
C THR A 122 -14.23 -6.25 2.83
N THR A 123 -14.40 -4.98 3.16
CA THR A 123 -14.21 -3.86 2.24
C THR A 123 -13.14 -2.91 2.78
N TRP A 124 -12.53 -2.11 1.91
CA TRP A 124 -11.57 -1.10 2.34
C TRP A 124 -12.14 -0.22 3.48
N ASN A 125 -13.39 0.19 3.37
CA ASN A 125 -14.03 1.08 4.34
C ASN A 125 -14.36 0.41 5.67
N THR A 126 -14.54 -0.92 5.71
CA THR A 126 -14.93 -1.66 6.92
C THR A 126 -13.81 -2.51 7.50
N LEU A 127 -12.65 -2.56 6.84
CA LEU A 127 -11.52 -3.43 7.14
C LEU A 127 -11.18 -3.51 8.63
N TYR A 128 -10.95 -2.37 9.29
CA TYR A 128 -10.57 -2.32 10.72
C TYR A 128 -11.75 -2.51 11.68
N SER A 129 -12.96 -2.14 11.30
CA SER A 129 -14.15 -2.41 12.10
C SER A 129 -14.50 -3.89 12.09
N ASP A 130 -14.32 -4.57 10.97
CA ASP A 130 -14.53 -6.00 10.83
C ASP A 130 -13.43 -6.77 11.58
N LEU A 131 -12.16 -6.37 11.46
CA LEU A 131 -11.06 -6.91 12.27
C LEU A 131 -11.39 -6.85 13.77
N SER A 132 -11.79 -5.67 14.24
CA SER A 132 -12.15 -5.47 15.65
C SER A 132 -13.30 -6.39 16.07
N THR A 133 -14.31 -6.55 15.22
CA THR A 133 -15.46 -7.44 15.48
C THR A 133 -15.03 -8.90 15.56
N TYR A 134 -14.21 -9.38 14.65
CA TYR A 134 -13.73 -10.76 14.63
C TYR A 134 -12.80 -11.06 15.80
N VAL A 135 -11.85 -10.16 16.11
CA VAL A 135 -10.90 -10.36 17.22
C VAL A 135 -11.62 -10.35 18.57
N LEU A 136 -12.50 -9.35 18.81
CA LEU A 136 -13.26 -9.27 20.06
C LEU A 136 -14.32 -10.39 20.19
N GLY A 137 -14.86 -10.86 19.07
CA GLY A 137 -15.78 -11.99 19.00
C GLY A 137 -15.10 -13.36 19.23
N GLY A 138 -13.77 -13.44 19.17
CA GLY A 138 -13.03 -14.68 19.33
C GLY A 138 -13.19 -15.64 18.13
N GLU A 139 -13.41 -15.13 16.93
CA GLU A 139 -13.65 -15.92 15.71
C GLU A 139 -12.37 -16.60 15.18
N GLY A 140 -11.22 -16.33 15.78
CA GLY A 140 -9.94 -16.95 15.44
C GLY A 140 -9.48 -16.66 14.02
N ILE A 141 -9.64 -15.41 13.56
CA ILE A 141 -8.94 -14.93 12.35
C ILE A 141 -7.45 -15.01 12.62
N ASP A 142 -6.69 -15.52 11.66
CA ASP A 142 -5.27 -15.78 11.87
C ASP A 142 -4.41 -14.59 11.46
N PHE A 143 -4.60 -14.05 10.28
CA PHE A 143 -3.75 -12.99 9.77
C PHE A 143 -4.51 -11.95 8.94
N PHE A 144 -3.88 -10.79 8.81
CA PHE A 144 -4.46 -9.57 8.26
C PHE A 144 -3.35 -8.84 7.46
N PRO A 145 -3.65 -8.12 6.37
CA PRO A 145 -2.64 -7.37 5.64
C PRO A 145 -2.05 -6.26 6.51
N CYS A 146 -0.73 -6.08 6.47
CA CYS A 146 -0.10 -4.95 7.10
C CYS A 146 -0.27 -3.70 6.24
N GLU A 147 -1.51 -3.24 6.12
CA GLU A 147 -1.82 -1.96 5.49
C GLU A 147 -1.25 -0.81 6.33
N THR A 148 -0.96 0.31 5.70
CA THR A 148 -0.28 1.46 6.33
C THR A 148 -0.90 1.94 7.64
N SER A 149 -2.19 1.70 7.86
CA SER A 149 -2.92 2.05 9.09
C SER A 149 -3.01 0.91 10.12
N ALA A 150 -2.41 -0.27 9.87
CA ALA A 150 -2.42 -1.38 10.83
C ALA A 150 -1.55 -1.11 12.06
N LEU A 151 -0.34 -0.64 11.85
CA LEU A 151 0.70 -0.46 12.88
C LEU A 151 1.14 1.00 12.98
N PRO A 152 1.40 1.53 14.17
CA PRO A 152 1.40 0.89 15.49
C PRO A 152 0.04 0.82 16.20
N LYS A 153 -1.00 1.50 15.72
CA LYS A 153 -2.30 1.64 16.41
C LYS A 153 -2.96 0.30 16.75
N GLY A 154 -2.86 -0.70 15.87
CA GLY A 154 -3.42 -2.02 16.09
C GLY A 154 -2.78 -2.77 17.26
N VAL A 155 -1.50 -2.53 17.52
CA VAL A 155 -0.79 -3.06 18.71
C VAL A 155 -1.33 -2.43 19.98
N VAL A 156 -1.42 -1.10 20.02
CA VAL A 156 -1.98 -0.36 21.15
C VAL A 156 -3.43 -0.77 21.44
N SER A 157 -4.21 -1.00 20.39
CA SER A 157 -5.61 -1.42 20.50
C SER A 157 -5.79 -2.91 20.82
N GLY A 158 -4.69 -3.69 20.93
CA GLY A 158 -4.73 -5.12 21.25
C GLY A 158 -5.33 -5.99 20.15
N MET A 159 -5.26 -5.54 18.89
CA MET A 159 -5.76 -6.30 17.73
C MET A 159 -4.76 -7.33 17.24
N PHE A 160 -3.47 -7.11 17.47
CA PHE A 160 -2.38 -7.96 16.98
C PHE A 160 -1.57 -8.55 18.13
N GLN A 161 -0.86 -9.62 17.85
CA GLN A 161 0.05 -10.29 18.78
C GLN A 161 1.45 -10.41 18.14
N PRO A 162 2.52 -10.48 18.96
CA PRO A 162 3.88 -10.63 18.46
C PRO A 162 4.06 -11.90 17.65
N VAL A 163 5.01 -11.86 16.71
CA VAL A 163 5.34 -12.98 15.81
C VAL A 163 6.58 -13.76 16.23
N ASP A 164 7.32 -13.29 17.25
CA ASP A 164 8.62 -13.81 17.67
C ASP A 164 8.59 -15.28 18.11
N ASP A 165 7.46 -15.77 18.64
CA ASP A 165 7.32 -17.17 19.05
C ASP A 165 7.15 -18.14 17.86
N TYR A 166 6.92 -17.63 16.65
CA TYR A 166 6.55 -18.39 15.46
C TYR A 166 7.55 -18.26 14.31
N ILE A 167 8.20 -17.09 14.20
CA ILE A 167 9.16 -16.76 13.14
C ILE A 167 10.57 -16.81 13.69
N ASP A 168 11.43 -17.60 13.06
CA ASP A 168 12.87 -17.65 13.36
C ASP A 168 13.63 -16.63 12.49
N LEU A 169 13.82 -15.42 13.03
CA LEU A 169 14.53 -14.33 12.36
C LEU A 169 16.03 -14.61 12.13
N ASP A 170 16.60 -15.66 12.72
CA ASP A 170 17.96 -16.08 12.47
C ASP A 170 18.05 -17.11 11.33
N SER A 171 16.92 -17.57 10.80
CA SER A 171 16.86 -18.40 9.60
C SER A 171 17.33 -17.63 8.36
N PRO A 172 18.05 -18.28 7.43
CA PRO A 172 18.47 -17.66 6.16
C PRO A 172 17.34 -17.03 5.36
N LEU A 173 16.10 -17.54 5.45
CA LEU A 173 14.91 -16.99 4.78
C LEU A 173 14.56 -15.57 5.18
N TRP A 174 15.00 -15.12 6.37
CA TRP A 174 14.62 -13.83 6.95
C TRP A 174 15.75 -12.80 6.98
N THR A 175 16.95 -13.16 6.50
CA THR A 175 18.16 -12.33 6.64
C THR A 175 18.03 -10.97 5.94
N ASP A 176 17.46 -10.93 4.75
CA ASP A 176 17.36 -9.72 3.91
C ASP A 176 16.25 -8.75 4.33
N VAL A 177 15.29 -9.20 5.16
CA VAL A 177 14.19 -8.37 5.68
C VAL A 177 14.31 -8.12 7.19
N LYS A 178 15.35 -8.64 7.85
CA LYS A 178 15.51 -8.53 9.30
C LYS A 178 15.53 -7.07 9.77
N ASP A 179 16.27 -6.22 9.09
CA ASP A 179 16.32 -4.78 9.43
C ASP A 179 14.98 -4.08 9.19
N ALA A 180 14.22 -4.50 8.17
CA ALA A 180 12.88 -3.97 7.92
C ALA A 180 11.88 -4.36 9.02
N MET A 181 11.99 -5.55 9.59
CA MET A 181 11.15 -5.99 10.71
C MET A 181 11.39 -5.18 11.99
N GLU A 182 12.57 -4.57 12.15
CA GLU A 182 12.85 -3.69 13.30
C GLU A 182 12.03 -2.39 13.28
N ILE A 183 11.47 -1.98 12.14
CA ILE A 183 10.63 -0.77 12.04
C ILE A 183 9.39 -0.90 12.93
N TYR A 184 8.81 -2.10 13.00
CA TYR A 184 7.65 -2.40 13.86
C TYR A 184 8.02 -3.29 15.06
N ASN A 185 9.25 -3.15 15.55
CA ASN A 185 9.68 -3.69 16.83
C ASN A 185 9.31 -2.71 17.95
N PHE A 186 8.33 -3.09 18.76
CA PHE A 186 7.90 -2.32 19.93
C PHE A 186 8.19 -3.10 21.21
N ASN A 187 9.03 -2.53 22.08
CA ASN A 187 9.46 -3.16 23.33
C ASN A 187 10.13 -4.53 23.16
N GLY A 188 10.91 -4.71 22.10
CA GLY A 188 11.63 -5.94 21.80
C GLY A 188 10.73 -7.06 21.26
N LYS A 189 9.57 -6.71 20.69
CA LYS A 189 8.65 -7.64 20.04
C LYS A 189 8.32 -7.15 18.63
N HIS A 190 8.39 -8.07 17.67
CA HIS A 190 8.03 -7.81 16.29
C HIS A 190 6.55 -8.10 16.06
N TYR A 191 5.88 -7.22 15.33
CA TYR A 191 4.44 -7.33 15.06
C TYR A 191 4.10 -7.52 13.59
N GLU A 192 5.03 -7.24 12.71
CA GLU A 192 4.86 -7.47 11.28
C GLU A 192 5.67 -8.68 10.81
N ILE A 193 5.10 -9.46 9.92
CA ILE A 193 5.74 -10.51 9.14
C ILE A 193 6.09 -9.87 7.80
N VAL A 194 7.30 -9.32 7.66
CA VAL A 194 7.74 -8.67 6.41
C VAL A 194 8.12 -9.73 5.39
N ASN A 195 7.31 -9.90 4.35
CA ASN A 195 7.58 -10.86 3.28
C ASN A 195 8.54 -10.33 2.22
N SER A 196 8.49 -9.03 1.95
CA SER A 196 9.38 -8.30 1.05
C SER A 196 9.37 -6.81 1.35
N VAL A 197 10.33 -6.08 0.79
CA VAL A 197 10.33 -4.63 0.75
C VAL A 197 10.27 -4.21 -0.71
N SER A 198 9.30 -3.38 -1.05
CA SER A 198 9.11 -2.88 -2.41
C SER A 198 8.99 -1.37 -2.44
N ALA A 199 9.14 -0.78 -3.62
CA ALA A 199 8.86 0.63 -3.81
C ALA A 199 7.35 0.89 -3.65
N GLU A 200 6.98 1.85 -2.79
CA GLU A 200 5.58 2.24 -2.61
C GLU A 200 4.99 2.81 -3.89
N ALA A 201 5.80 3.57 -4.64
CA ALA A 201 5.40 4.14 -5.92
C ALA A 201 6.52 4.04 -6.95
N VAL A 202 6.14 4.02 -8.20
CA VAL A 202 7.00 4.14 -9.37
C VAL A 202 6.51 5.28 -10.24
N VAL A 203 7.39 5.86 -11.05
CA VAL A 203 6.99 6.76 -12.14
C VAL A 203 6.56 5.90 -13.33
N ILE A 204 5.28 5.97 -13.67
CA ILE A 204 4.71 5.35 -14.87
C ILE A 204 4.70 6.40 -15.97
N TYR A 205 5.21 6.04 -17.16
CA TYR A 205 5.22 6.93 -18.31
C TYR A 205 4.99 6.18 -19.62
N ASN A 206 4.60 6.90 -20.66
CA ASN A 206 4.39 6.36 -21.99
C ASN A 206 5.62 6.64 -22.87
N LYS A 207 6.41 5.61 -23.19
CA LYS A 207 7.63 5.71 -24.03
C LYS A 207 7.35 6.38 -25.39
N GLN A 208 6.15 6.16 -25.94
CA GLN A 208 5.76 6.82 -27.20
C GLN A 208 5.63 8.33 -27.00
N THR A 209 4.99 8.77 -25.92
CA THR A 209 4.84 10.21 -25.59
C THR A 209 6.22 10.85 -25.40
N ILE A 210 7.11 10.22 -24.62
CA ILE A 210 8.49 10.67 -24.41
C ILE A 210 9.19 10.88 -25.77
N SER A 211 9.14 9.90 -26.65
CA SER A 211 9.78 9.95 -27.98
C SER A 211 9.17 11.02 -28.90
N GLU A 212 7.83 11.15 -28.93
CA GLU A 212 7.14 12.12 -29.79
C GLU A 212 7.39 13.57 -29.36
N GLN A 213 7.60 13.78 -28.06
CA GLN A 213 7.93 15.09 -27.48
C GLN A 213 9.45 15.40 -27.55
N GLY A 214 10.26 14.43 -27.95
CA GLY A 214 11.72 14.58 -28.03
C GLY A 214 12.37 14.74 -26.65
N LEU A 215 11.77 14.15 -25.61
CA LEU A 215 12.31 14.09 -24.26
C LEU A 215 13.24 12.89 -24.11
N ASP A 216 14.14 12.97 -23.14
CA ASP A 216 14.99 11.84 -22.77
C ASP A 216 14.18 10.79 -21.99
N ASP A 217 14.50 9.51 -22.14
CA ASP A 217 13.80 8.43 -21.43
C ASP A 217 14.15 8.43 -19.92
N PRO A 218 13.17 8.48 -19.01
CA PRO A 218 13.42 8.50 -17.56
C PRO A 218 14.26 7.34 -17.04
N TRP A 219 14.09 6.14 -17.60
CA TRP A 219 14.90 4.99 -17.22
C TRP A 219 16.36 5.12 -17.68
N GLU A 220 16.58 5.61 -18.91
CA GLU A 220 17.93 5.87 -19.41
C GLU A 220 18.63 6.97 -18.60
N LEU A 221 17.91 8.03 -18.21
CA LEU A 221 18.41 9.08 -17.33
C LEU A 221 18.80 8.52 -15.94
N TYR A 222 17.96 7.62 -15.37
CA TYR A 222 18.30 6.94 -14.13
C TYR A 222 19.58 6.13 -14.26
N GLN A 223 19.73 5.32 -15.30
CA GLN A 223 20.94 4.53 -15.56
C GLN A 223 22.20 5.42 -15.77
N ALA A 224 22.01 6.62 -16.27
CA ALA A 224 23.10 7.61 -16.43
C ALA A 224 23.41 8.37 -15.12
N GLY A 225 22.60 8.23 -14.06
CA GLY A 225 22.73 9.00 -12.82
C GLY A 225 22.26 10.44 -12.94
N GLU A 226 21.42 10.74 -13.94
CA GLU A 226 20.91 12.07 -14.27
C GLU A 226 19.41 12.23 -13.91
N TRP A 227 18.75 11.17 -13.41
CA TRP A 227 17.36 11.19 -13.00
C TRP A 227 17.22 11.70 -11.57
N ASN A 228 16.87 12.98 -11.42
CA ASN A 228 16.69 13.69 -10.16
C ASN A 228 15.55 14.71 -10.26
N TRP A 229 15.26 15.44 -9.18
CA TRP A 229 14.19 16.45 -9.16
C TRP A 229 14.35 17.53 -10.24
N ASP A 230 15.57 17.99 -10.49
CA ASP A 230 15.82 19.06 -11.47
C ASP A 230 15.54 18.60 -12.89
N THR A 231 15.94 17.37 -13.24
CA THR A 231 15.65 16.76 -14.55
C THR A 231 14.16 16.47 -14.69
N PHE A 232 13.53 15.93 -13.63
CA PHE A 232 12.10 15.67 -13.60
C PHE A 232 11.28 16.96 -13.82
N GLU A 233 11.60 18.03 -13.10
CA GLU A 233 10.96 19.34 -13.26
C GLU A 233 11.17 19.91 -14.66
N THR A 234 12.39 19.81 -15.21
CA THR A 234 12.72 20.27 -16.56
C THR A 234 11.88 19.55 -17.62
N MET A 235 11.68 18.24 -17.50
CA MET A 235 10.84 17.47 -18.41
C MET A 235 9.37 17.90 -18.32
N LEU A 236 8.87 18.15 -17.11
CA LEU A 236 7.51 18.69 -16.92
C LEU A 236 7.37 20.07 -17.56
N GLU A 237 8.34 20.99 -17.37
CA GLU A 237 8.32 22.33 -17.98
C GLU A 237 8.34 22.29 -19.52
N GLN A 238 8.98 21.26 -20.12
CA GLN A 238 9.02 21.09 -21.58
C GLN A 238 7.72 20.52 -22.15
N PHE A 239 7.00 19.72 -21.37
CA PHE A 239 5.82 18.99 -21.82
C PHE A 239 4.52 19.76 -21.59
N VAL A 240 4.37 20.43 -20.44
CA VAL A 240 3.09 21.04 -20.04
C VAL A 240 2.67 22.16 -20.96
N ASP A 241 1.52 21.99 -21.60
CA ASP A 241 0.83 23.02 -22.39
C ASP A 241 -0.70 22.85 -22.23
N PRO A 242 -1.33 23.57 -21.30
CA PRO A 242 -2.77 23.48 -21.05
C PRO A 242 -3.62 23.84 -22.29
N ASP A 243 -3.11 24.68 -23.18
CA ASP A 243 -3.81 25.05 -24.43
C ASP A 243 -3.81 23.87 -25.45
N ALA A 244 -2.86 22.95 -25.31
CA ALA A 244 -2.77 21.71 -26.08
C ALA A 244 -3.35 20.49 -25.34
N ASP A 245 -3.98 20.66 -24.17
CA ASP A 245 -4.50 19.59 -23.31
C ASP A 245 -3.37 18.64 -22.85
N GLN A 246 -2.19 19.20 -22.52
CA GLN A 246 -1.01 18.48 -22.03
C GLN A 246 -0.74 18.81 -20.57
N TRP A 247 -0.77 17.77 -19.70
CA TRP A 247 -0.68 17.84 -18.25
C TRP A 247 0.62 17.19 -17.75
N GLY A 248 1.20 17.73 -16.71
CA GLY A 248 2.52 17.30 -16.23
C GLY A 248 2.47 16.06 -15.35
N LEU A 249 2.17 16.30 -14.08
CA LEU A 249 2.21 15.32 -13.00
C LEU A 249 0.82 15.06 -12.45
N ASP A 250 0.43 13.79 -12.39
CA ASP A 250 -0.68 13.28 -11.61
C ASP A 250 -0.29 11.93 -10.96
N GLY A 251 -1.21 11.29 -10.28
CA GLY A 251 -1.00 9.96 -9.72
C GLY A 251 -1.60 9.79 -8.34
N PHE A 252 -1.99 8.58 -8.06
CA PHE A 252 -2.67 8.24 -6.80
C PHE A 252 -1.85 8.60 -5.56
N TRP A 253 -0.50 8.53 -5.69
CA TRP A 253 0.43 8.82 -4.58
C TRP A 253 1.52 9.83 -4.95
N ALA A 254 1.31 10.67 -5.97
CA ALA A 254 2.35 11.56 -6.50
C ALA A 254 2.97 12.45 -5.42
N GLU A 255 2.13 13.10 -4.61
CA GLU A 255 2.58 14.01 -3.57
C GLU A 255 3.39 13.31 -2.48
N LYS A 256 2.89 12.15 -2.00
CA LYS A 256 3.57 11.34 -0.99
C LYS A 256 4.88 10.74 -1.52
N ALA A 257 4.87 10.23 -2.74
CA ALA A 257 6.05 9.62 -3.36
C ALA A 257 7.21 10.62 -3.50
N LEU A 258 6.93 11.82 -4.01
CA LEU A 258 7.93 12.89 -4.11
C LEU A 258 8.39 13.38 -2.75
N PHE A 259 7.50 13.47 -1.76
CA PHE A 259 7.88 13.80 -0.39
C PHE A 259 8.87 12.78 0.18
N LEU A 260 8.57 11.47 0.09
CA LEU A 260 9.42 10.42 0.65
C LEU A 260 10.75 10.27 -0.10
N SER A 261 10.79 10.63 -1.38
CA SER A 261 12.04 10.58 -2.16
C SER A 261 13.13 11.56 -1.66
N ALA A 262 12.76 12.50 -0.78
CA ALA A 262 13.72 13.36 -0.09
C ALA A 262 14.53 12.63 1.02
N GLY A 263 14.08 11.44 1.46
CA GLY A 263 14.81 10.60 2.40
C GLY A 263 14.39 10.73 3.87
N VAL A 264 13.38 11.55 4.18
CA VAL A 264 12.90 11.73 5.57
C VAL A 264 11.38 11.62 5.62
N PRO A 265 10.81 10.65 6.37
CA PRO A 265 9.37 10.51 6.54
C PRO A 265 8.81 11.55 7.54
N SER A 266 7.51 11.77 7.54
CA SER A 266 6.87 12.66 8.52
C SER A 266 6.89 12.09 9.94
N VAL A 267 6.69 10.78 10.07
CA VAL A 267 6.77 10.03 11.33
C VAL A 267 7.58 8.75 11.09
N GLN A 268 8.51 8.46 11.98
CA GLN A 268 9.36 7.26 11.93
C GLN A 268 9.45 6.58 13.30
N SER A 269 9.89 5.32 13.31
CA SER A 269 10.34 4.61 14.51
C SER A 269 11.87 4.70 14.60
N VAL A 270 12.38 5.10 15.75
CA VAL A 270 13.82 5.11 16.07
C VAL A 270 14.01 4.40 17.41
N ASP A 271 14.72 3.30 17.42
CA ASP A 271 14.94 2.47 18.60
C ASP A 271 13.62 2.09 19.31
N GLY A 272 12.58 1.76 18.53
CA GLY A 272 11.26 1.38 19.03
C GLY A 272 10.42 2.55 19.57
N ARG A 273 10.82 3.79 19.34
CA ARG A 273 10.11 5.01 19.75
C ARG A 273 9.68 5.81 18.53
N LEU A 274 8.46 6.34 18.57
CA LEU A 274 7.93 7.18 17.50
C LEU A 274 8.52 8.59 17.57
N LYS A 275 8.85 9.15 16.41
CA LYS A 275 9.41 10.49 16.28
C LYS A 275 8.81 11.19 15.07
N THR A 276 8.44 12.46 15.23
CA THR A 276 8.01 13.35 14.14
C THR A 276 9.22 14.07 13.52
N ASN A 277 9.13 14.37 12.22
CA ASN A 277 10.16 15.08 11.48
C ASN A 277 9.62 16.35 10.78
N LEU A 278 8.43 16.83 11.12
CA LEU A 278 7.82 17.99 10.45
C LEU A 278 8.66 19.27 10.50
N ASN A 279 9.58 19.35 11.48
CA ASN A 279 10.52 20.46 11.63
C ASN A 279 11.90 20.20 11.00
N ASP A 280 12.08 19.08 10.28
CA ASP A 280 13.33 18.75 9.59
C ASP A 280 13.49 19.61 8.33
N ALA A 281 14.70 20.06 8.06
CA ALA A 281 15.01 20.89 6.88
C ALA A 281 14.81 20.13 5.57
N THR A 282 14.92 18.78 5.57
CA THR A 282 14.69 17.94 4.42
C THR A 282 13.19 17.88 4.10
N VAL A 283 12.33 17.79 5.13
CA VAL A 283 10.87 17.88 4.96
C VAL A 283 10.49 19.24 4.38
N GLU A 284 11.07 20.35 4.91
CA GLU A 284 10.85 21.69 4.36
C GLU A 284 11.27 21.77 2.88
N LYS A 285 12.42 21.19 2.51
CA LYS A 285 12.90 21.15 1.12
C LYS A 285 11.92 20.40 0.22
N ALA A 286 11.41 19.24 0.66
CA ALA A 286 10.46 18.45 -0.11
C ALA A 286 9.12 19.16 -0.31
N MET A 287 8.63 19.83 0.74
CA MET A 287 7.39 20.61 0.66
C MET A 287 7.53 21.83 -0.24
N ASN A 288 8.68 22.52 -0.20
CA ASN A 288 8.94 23.65 -1.08
C ASN A 288 9.03 23.20 -2.55
N PHE A 289 9.60 22.03 -2.83
CA PHE A 289 9.62 21.47 -4.18
C PHE A 289 8.19 21.24 -4.71
N GLY A 290 7.31 20.60 -3.93
CA GLY A 290 5.90 20.43 -4.32
C GLY A 290 5.16 21.76 -4.54
N TYR A 291 5.42 22.74 -3.67
CA TYR A 291 4.88 24.10 -3.79
C TYR A 291 5.33 24.80 -5.09
N ASP A 292 6.61 24.64 -5.46
CA ASP A 292 7.16 25.20 -6.68
C ASP A 292 6.58 24.51 -7.94
N LEU A 293 6.45 23.18 -7.94
CA LEU A 293 5.80 22.45 -9.05
C LEU A 293 4.37 22.95 -9.27
N TYR A 294 3.59 23.12 -8.20
CA TYR A 294 2.23 23.62 -8.29
C TYR A 294 2.17 25.05 -8.86
N ASN A 295 2.99 25.96 -8.33
CA ASN A 295 2.99 27.36 -8.76
C ASN A 295 3.47 27.57 -10.20
N LYS A 296 4.26 26.65 -10.72
CA LYS A 296 4.66 26.58 -12.13
C LYS A 296 3.60 25.96 -13.03
N GLY A 297 2.50 25.43 -12.45
CA GLY A 297 1.44 24.75 -13.20
C GLY A 297 1.82 23.37 -13.72
N LEU A 298 2.81 22.71 -13.08
CA LEU A 298 3.33 21.41 -13.50
C LEU A 298 2.59 20.23 -12.89
N VAL A 299 1.78 20.46 -11.86
CA VAL A 299 0.87 19.47 -11.26
C VAL A 299 -0.50 19.61 -11.92
N MET A 300 -1.13 18.49 -12.24
CA MET A 300 -2.48 18.50 -12.84
C MET A 300 -3.49 19.15 -11.89
N ASP A 301 -4.24 20.13 -12.40
CA ASP A 301 -5.33 20.75 -11.65
C ASP A 301 -6.56 19.84 -11.69
N ARG A 302 -6.68 18.95 -10.70
CA ARG A 302 -7.81 18.01 -10.59
C ARG A 302 -9.16 18.72 -10.42
N SER A 303 -9.19 20.01 -10.06
CA SER A 303 -10.45 20.76 -9.96
C SER A 303 -11.16 20.88 -11.31
N LEU A 304 -10.43 20.76 -12.41
CA LEU A 304 -10.96 20.72 -13.78
C LEU A 304 -11.64 19.37 -14.11
N PHE A 305 -11.44 18.33 -13.28
CA PHE A 305 -11.86 16.95 -13.50
C PHE A 305 -12.68 16.40 -12.33
N ASP A 306 -13.46 17.23 -11.67
CA ASP A 306 -14.28 16.87 -10.49
C ASP A 306 -13.46 16.23 -9.35
N TRP A 307 -12.20 16.66 -9.20
CA TRP A 307 -11.21 16.15 -8.21
C TRP A 307 -10.81 14.69 -8.41
N ASN A 308 -11.02 14.14 -9.62
CA ASN A 308 -10.61 12.81 -9.96
C ASN A 308 -9.29 12.83 -10.75
N GLU A 309 -8.46 11.83 -10.51
CA GLU A 309 -7.30 11.52 -11.34
C GLU A 309 -7.73 11.12 -12.75
N GLN A 310 -6.82 11.32 -13.72
CA GLN A 310 -7.09 11.03 -15.12
C GLN A 310 -6.08 10.03 -15.70
N PRO A 311 -5.90 8.84 -15.11
CA PRO A 311 -4.85 7.91 -15.52
C PRO A 311 -4.92 7.50 -16.99
N GLN A 312 -6.10 7.55 -17.64
CA GLN A 312 -6.25 7.27 -19.07
C GLN A 312 -5.53 8.29 -19.97
N PHE A 313 -5.22 9.49 -19.47
CA PHE A 313 -4.49 10.50 -20.21
C PHE A 313 -3.06 10.06 -20.55
N MET A 314 -2.48 9.15 -19.76
CA MET A 314 -1.20 8.52 -20.05
C MET A 314 -1.22 7.79 -21.41
N GLY A 315 -2.23 6.97 -21.66
CA GLY A 315 -2.42 6.25 -22.92
C GLY A 315 -2.79 7.17 -24.09
N GLU A 316 -3.40 8.32 -23.80
CA GLU A 316 -3.74 9.34 -24.80
C GLU A 316 -2.58 10.28 -25.14
N GLY A 317 -1.43 10.17 -24.46
CA GLY A 317 -0.28 11.06 -24.63
C GLY A 317 -0.51 12.49 -24.11
N LYS A 318 -1.46 12.66 -23.20
CA LYS A 318 -1.86 13.95 -22.60
C LYS A 318 -1.28 14.20 -21.22
N GLU A 319 -0.69 13.21 -20.61
CA GLU A 319 -0.06 13.29 -19.30
C GLU A 319 1.36 12.72 -19.39
N LEU A 320 2.32 13.40 -18.73
CA LEU A 320 3.72 13.00 -18.83
C LEU A 320 4.08 11.91 -17.80
N PHE A 321 3.75 12.14 -16.52
CA PHE A 321 4.10 11.25 -15.42
C PHE A 321 2.91 10.97 -14.52
N TYR A 322 2.69 9.67 -14.27
CA TYR A 322 1.71 9.19 -13.31
C TYR A 322 2.42 8.39 -12.20
N LEU A 323 2.37 8.87 -10.96
CA LEU A 323 3.03 8.23 -9.82
C LEU A 323 2.03 7.38 -9.03
N CYS A 324 2.25 6.08 -9.06
CA CYS A 324 1.40 5.09 -8.40
C CYS A 324 2.22 3.84 -8.07
N GLY A 325 1.68 2.94 -7.24
CA GLY A 325 2.27 1.62 -7.04
C GLY A 325 2.34 0.81 -8.33
N ALA A 326 3.38 0.01 -8.50
CA ALA A 326 3.54 -0.85 -9.67
C ALA A 326 2.35 -1.82 -9.88
N TRP A 327 1.58 -2.10 -8.82
CA TRP A 327 0.34 -2.89 -8.90
C TRP A 327 -0.67 -2.37 -9.92
N ALA A 328 -0.64 -1.07 -10.24
CA ALA A 328 -1.54 -0.45 -11.24
C ALA A 328 -1.31 -0.98 -12.66
N VAL A 329 -0.13 -1.58 -12.91
CA VAL A 329 0.28 -2.15 -14.20
C VAL A 329 0.73 -3.62 -14.07
N GLN A 330 0.53 -4.25 -12.91
CA GLN A 330 0.77 -5.68 -12.65
C GLN A 330 -0.53 -6.48 -12.75
N ALA A 331 -1.25 -6.34 -13.84
CA ALA A 331 -2.50 -7.01 -14.16
C ALA A 331 -2.63 -7.16 -15.67
N ASN A 332 -3.75 -7.72 -16.14
CA ASN A 332 -4.01 -7.76 -17.58
C ASN A 332 -3.99 -6.35 -18.19
N PRO A 333 -3.15 -6.06 -19.19
CA PRO A 333 -3.00 -4.72 -19.79
C PRO A 333 -4.31 -4.10 -20.29
N ASP A 334 -5.27 -4.92 -20.74
CA ASP A 334 -6.57 -4.44 -21.20
C ASP A 334 -7.40 -3.76 -20.09
N THR A 335 -7.08 -4.08 -18.83
CA THR A 335 -7.78 -3.55 -17.65
C THR A 335 -7.08 -2.34 -17.01
N TRP A 336 -5.87 -1.99 -17.45
CA TRP A 336 -5.13 -0.87 -16.85
C TRP A 336 -5.88 0.46 -17.00
N SER A 337 -5.93 1.21 -15.93
CA SER A 337 -6.52 2.56 -15.93
C SER A 337 -5.73 3.53 -16.79
N THR A 338 -4.41 3.36 -16.88
CA THR A 338 -3.49 4.21 -17.66
C THR A 338 -3.65 4.07 -19.18
N LYS A 339 -4.23 2.98 -19.67
CA LYS A 339 -4.41 2.69 -21.11
C LYS A 339 -3.15 2.77 -21.96
N ILE A 340 -1.96 2.68 -21.36
CA ILE A 340 -0.71 2.61 -22.09
C ILE A 340 -0.61 1.22 -22.75
N PRO A 341 -0.36 1.09 -24.06
CA PRO A 341 -0.04 -0.20 -24.67
C PRO A 341 1.23 -0.79 -24.03
N ILE A 342 1.24 -2.12 -23.80
CA ILE A 342 2.34 -2.78 -23.06
C ILE A 342 3.73 -2.49 -23.66
N GLU A 343 3.81 -2.40 -25.00
CA GLU A 343 5.05 -2.09 -25.72
C GLU A 343 5.55 -0.66 -25.47
N ASN A 344 4.68 0.23 -24.99
CA ASN A 344 4.99 1.63 -24.69
C ASN A 344 5.06 1.91 -23.18
N LEU A 345 4.82 0.91 -22.34
CA LEU A 345 4.92 1.09 -20.89
C LEU A 345 6.38 1.34 -20.48
N GLY A 346 6.61 2.46 -19.79
CA GLY A 346 7.86 2.79 -19.14
C GLY A 346 7.67 2.87 -17.62
N LEU A 347 8.69 2.44 -16.88
CA LEU A 347 8.79 2.56 -15.43
C LEU A 347 10.13 3.19 -15.06
N ALA A 348 10.13 4.06 -14.07
CA ALA A 348 11.35 4.60 -13.47
C ALA A 348 11.16 4.72 -11.94
N PRO A 349 12.25 4.77 -11.15
CA PRO A 349 12.15 5.08 -9.73
C PRO A 349 11.65 6.52 -9.54
N VAL A 350 11.06 6.81 -8.38
CA VAL A 350 10.71 8.20 -8.01
C VAL A 350 12.00 9.00 -7.93
N PRO A 351 12.12 10.16 -8.62
CA PRO A 351 13.36 10.94 -8.60
C PRO A 351 13.62 11.53 -7.22
N SER A 352 14.89 11.57 -6.81
CA SER A 352 15.34 12.15 -5.54
C SER A 352 16.00 13.52 -5.77
N PRO A 353 16.23 14.32 -4.72
CA PRO A 353 16.96 15.59 -4.87
C PRO A 353 18.35 15.40 -5.47
N GLU A 354 18.83 16.36 -6.27
CA GLU A 354 20.18 16.30 -6.83
C GLU A 354 21.25 16.14 -5.74
N GLY A 355 22.15 15.17 -5.94
CA GLY A 355 23.26 14.87 -5.03
C GLY A 355 22.89 14.14 -3.74
N SER A 356 21.63 13.72 -3.56
CA SER A 356 21.22 12.81 -2.50
C SER A 356 21.35 11.34 -2.94
N ASP A 357 21.26 10.42 -1.97
CA ASP A 357 21.00 9.01 -2.29
C ASP A 357 19.63 8.87 -2.94
N PRO A 358 19.40 7.83 -3.77
CA PRO A 358 18.14 7.64 -4.50
C PRO A 358 17.06 7.03 -3.59
N TYR A 359 16.65 7.75 -2.56
CA TYR A 359 15.65 7.34 -1.59
C TYR A 359 14.30 7.02 -2.25
N GLN A 360 13.65 5.97 -1.77
CA GLN A 360 12.32 5.56 -2.24
C GLN A 360 11.37 5.43 -1.05
N GLY A 361 10.14 5.93 -1.21
CA GLY A 361 9.06 5.49 -0.35
C GLY A 361 8.97 3.97 -0.43
N ALA A 362 9.02 3.30 0.73
CA ALA A 362 9.05 1.84 0.79
C ALA A 362 7.81 1.29 1.49
N THR A 363 7.22 0.27 0.87
CA THR A 363 6.21 -0.58 1.48
C THR A 363 6.88 -1.82 2.04
N LEU A 364 6.58 -2.12 3.29
CA LEU A 364 6.87 -3.41 3.88
C LEU A 364 5.71 -4.33 3.53
N ASP A 365 5.88 -5.15 2.48
CA ASP A 365 4.85 -6.08 2.03
C ASP A 365 4.74 -7.22 3.05
N GLY A 366 3.72 -7.18 3.88
CA GLY A 366 3.67 -8.08 5.01
C GLY A 366 2.29 -8.31 5.58
N TRP A 367 2.28 -9.07 6.65
CA TRP A 367 1.09 -9.43 7.38
C TRP A 367 1.28 -9.19 8.88
N VAL A 368 0.17 -9.00 9.56
CA VAL A 368 0.12 -8.97 11.02
C VAL A 368 -0.66 -10.18 11.54
N LEU A 369 -0.17 -10.75 12.64
CA LEU A 369 -0.82 -11.87 13.29
C LEU A 369 -1.94 -11.37 14.21
N CYS A 370 -3.18 -11.78 13.95
CA CYS A 370 -4.32 -11.31 14.72
C CYS A 370 -4.27 -11.83 16.18
N LYS A 371 -4.73 -11.03 17.10
CA LYS A 371 -4.85 -11.46 18.50
C LYS A 371 -5.85 -12.60 18.63
N GLY A 372 -5.40 -13.72 19.21
CA GLY A 372 -6.22 -14.92 19.34
C GLY A 372 -6.36 -15.73 18.05
N ALA A 373 -5.39 -15.59 17.12
CA ALA A 373 -5.29 -16.43 15.93
C ALA A 373 -5.46 -17.93 16.28
N ALA A 374 -6.25 -18.64 15.49
CA ALA A 374 -6.51 -20.05 15.71
C ALA A 374 -5.37 -20.96 15.20
N ASN A 375 -4.58 -20.45 14.24
CA ASN A 375 -3.49 -21.21 13.60
C ASN A 375 -2.26 -20.30 13.32
N PRO A 376 -1.62 -19.72 14.34
CA PRO A 376 -0.44 -18.88 14.15
C PRO A 376 0.75 -19.62 13.54
N GLU A 377 0.92 -20.91 13.85
CA GLU A 377 1.96 -21.76 13.25
C GLU A 377 1.73 -21.92 11.73
N GLY A 378 0.49 -22.13 11.31
CA GLY A 378 0.16 -22.21 9.88
C GLY A 378 0.47 -20.90 9.13
N VAL A 379 0.23 -19.74 9.77
CA VAL A 379 0.62 -18.43 9.21
C VAL A 379 2.13 -18.31 9.08
N ALA A 380 2.89 -18.73 10.09
CA ALA A 380 4.36 -18.71 10.05
C ALA A 380 4.91 -19.62 8.94
N LEU A 381 4.36 -20.82 8.76
CA LEU A 381 4.76 -21.71 7.67
C LEU A 381 4.40 -21.14 6.29
N PHE A 382 3.25 -20.47 6.16
CA PHE A 382 2.92 -19.76 4.93
C PHE A 382 3.85 -18.58 4.68
N ALA A 383 4.27 -17.89 5.72
CA ALA A 383 5.26 -16.83 5.63
C ALA A 383 6.64 -17.37 5.18
N ASP A 384 7.09 -18.49 5.72
CA ASP A 384 8.32 -19.16 5.24
C ASP A 384 8.21 -19.53 3.75
N CYS A 385 7.05 -20.04 3.30
CA CYS A 385 6.80 -20.30 1.88
C CYS A 385 6.87 -19.02 1.03
N THR A 386 6.35 -17.92 1.55
CA THR A 386 6.38 -16.62 0.85
C THR A 386 7.80 -16.06 0.80
N ARG A 387 8.57 -16.20 1.89
CA ARG A 387 9.97 -15.83 1.90
C ARG A 387 10.78 -16.67 0.89
N LEU A 388 10.55 -17.98 0.86
CA LEU A 388 11.20 -18.87 -0.12
C LEU A 388 10.87 -18.45 -1.57
N ALA A 389 9.61 -18.11 -1.85
CA ALA A 389 9.18 -17.61 -3.16
C ALA A 389 9.89 -16.31 -3.56
N ASN A 390 10.31 -15.49 -2.59
CA ASN A 390 10.96 -14.19 -2.81
C ASN A 390 12.49 -14.23 -2.76
N THR A 391 13.10 -15.35 -2.31
CA THR A 391 14.56 -15.43 -2.08
C THR A 391 15.24 -16.54 -2.85
N ASN A 392 14.52 -17.57 -3.28
CA ASN A 392 15.09 -18.68 -4.03
C ASN A 392 15.04 -18.43 -5.54
N ASP A 393 16.17 -18.61 -6.23
CA ASP A 393 16.31 -18.28 -7.66
C ASP A 393 15.34 -19.07 -8.56
N GLU A 394 15.08 -20.35 -8.29
CA GLU A 394 14.17 -21.17 -9.07
C GLU A 394 12.71 -20.72 -8.84
N ALA A 395 12.33 -20.41 -7.60
CA ALA A 395 10.99 -19.91 -7.27
C ALA A 395 10.73 -18.52 -7.89
N ILE A 396 11.73 -17.63 -7.87
CA ILE A 396 11.69 -16.33 -8.53
C ILE A 396 11.53 -16.48 -10.03
N ALA A 397 12.26 -17.40 -10.67
CA ALA A 397 12.15 -17.62 -12.11
C ALA A 397 10.75 -18.09 -12.52
N ILE A 398 10.10 -18.94 -11.71
CA ILE A 398 8.70 -19.37 -11.93
C ILE A 398 7.74 -18.18 -11.76
N ALA A 399 7.95 -17.33 -10.74
CA ALA A 399 7.14 -16.12 -10.54
C ALA A 399 7.31 -15.12 -11.70
N ASP A 400 8.52 -14.93 -12.21
CA ASP A 400 8.81 -14.08 -13.37
C ASP A 400 8.13 -14.61 -14.65
N GLN A 401 8.12 -15.94 -14.83
CA GLN A 401 7.41 -16.53 -15.96
C GLN A 401 5.90 -16.29 -15.87
N LYS A 402 5.31 -16.34 -14.65
CA LYS A 402 3.92 -15.95 -14.43
C LYS A 402 3.66 -14.49 -14.83
N MET A 403 4.54 -13.55 -14.50
CA MET A 403 4.39 -12.15 -14.91
C MET A 403 4.31 -12.01 -16.44
N LYS A 404 5.06 -12.82 -17.16
CA LYS A 404 5.02 -12.86 -18.64
C LYS A 404 3.72 -13.47 -19.16
N ASP A 405 3.30 -14.59 -18.59
CA ASP A 405 2.16 -15.37 -19.09
C ASP A 405 0.81 -14.73 -18.73
N ASP A 406 0.65 -14.27 -17.49
CA ASP A 406 -0.61 -13.71 -16.97
C ASP A 406 -0.75 -12.21 -17.32
N TYR A 407 0.36 -11.44 -17.29
CA TYR A 407 0.32 -9.98 -17.40
C TYR A 407 1.05 -9.43 -18.62
N GLN A 408 1.61 -10.29 -19.47
CA GLN A 408 2.33 -9.92 -20.71
C GLN A 408 3.56 -9.03 -20.47
N TRP A 409 4.10 -9.02 -19.25
CA TRP A 409 5.30 -8.24 -18.97
C TRP A 409 6.49 -8.76 -19.74
N THR A 410 7.30 -7.83 -20.23
CA THR A 410 8.57 -8.16 -20.90
C THR A 410 9.66 -8.45 -19.86
N GLU A 411 10.73 -9.14 -20.29
CA GLU A 411 11.92 -9.32 -19.44
C GLU A 411 12.52 -7.99 -18.98
N GLU A 412 12.48 -6.98 -19.86
CA GLU A 412 12.94 -5.63 -19.55
C GLU A 412 12.12 -5.00 -18.42
N LEU A 413 10.79 -5.02 -18.48
CA LEU A 413 9.92 -4.48 -17.43
C LEU A 413 10.10 -5.19 -16.09
N ILE A 414 10.26 -6.53 -16.10
CA ILE A 414 10.54 -7.32 -14.90
C ILE A 414 11.88 -6.88 -14.29
N ALA A 415 12.92 -6.73 -15.11
CA ALA A 415 14.24 -6.31 -14.64
C ALA A 415 14.21 -4.88 -14.07
N ILE A 416 13.54 -3.94 -14.74
CA ILE A 416 13.35 -2.56 -14.27
C ILE A 416 12.63 -2.54 -12.91
N ASN A 417 11.52 -3.25 -12.79
CA ASN A 417 10.76 -3.30 -11.55
C ASN A 417 11.56 -3.90 -10.39
N LYS A 418 12.37 -4.94 -10.65
CA LYS A 418 13.28 -5.51 -9.66
C LYS A 418 14.33 -4.50 -9.20
N GLU A 419 14.95 -3.77 -10.13
CA GLU A 419 15.95 -2.75 -9.78
C GLU A 419 15.35 -1.61 -8.98
N ILE A 420 14.11 -1.17 -9.28
CA ILE A 420 13.39 -0.16 -8.47
C ILE A 420 13.12 -0.69 -7.05
N ASN A 421 12.71 -1.95 -6.93
CA ASN A 421 12.51 -2.58 -5.61
C ASN A 421 13.84 -2.78 -4.85
N ASP A 422 14.95 -3.04 -5.55
CA ASP A 422 16.29 -3.10 -4.95
C ASP A 422 16.69 -1.74 -4.37
N LEU A 423 16.37 -0.64 -5.06
CA LEU A 423 16.57 0.71 -4.52
C LEU A 423 15.75 0.93 -3.25
N ALA A 424 14.46 0.55 -3.25
CA ALA A 424 13.62 0.67 -2.08
C ALA A 424 14.13 -0.16 -0.89
N ARG A 425 14.76 -1.32 -1.14
CA ARG A 425 15.45 -2.10 -0.09
C ARG A 425 16.72 -1.43 0.41
N GLN A 426 17.48 -0.80 -0.48
CA GLN A 426 18.75 -0.17 -0.15
C GLN A 426 18.59 1.20 0.52
N TYR A 427 17.58 1.97 0.11
CA TYR A 427 17.32 3.34 0.55
C TYR A 427 15.85 3.53 0.96
N PRO A 428 15.34 2.71 1.91
CA PRO A 428 13.92 2.72 2.26
C PRO A 428 13.54 3.96 3.06
N VAL A 429 12.40 4.55 2.75
CA VAL A 429 11.74 5.56 3.56
C VAL A 429 10.34 5.10 3.89
N VAL A 430 10.10 4.72 5.13
CA VAL A 430 8.81 4.23 5.62
C VAL A 430 8.18 5.30 6.51
N ASP A 431 7.01 5.80 6.12
CA ASP A 431 6.27 6.78 6.91
C ASP A 431 5.18 6.11 7.74
N LEU A 432 5.24 6.29 9.06
CA LEU A 432 4.33 5.65 10.01
C LEU A 432 3.11 6.51 10.36
N ALA A 433 2.96 7.71 9.81
CA ALA A 433 1.92 8.66 10.18
C ALA A 433 0.51 8.08 10.11
N THR A 434 0.19 7.39 9.00
CA THR A 434 -1.13 6.77 8.79
C THR A 434 -1.43 5.69 9.85
N GLY A 435 -0.41 4.94 10.26
CA GLY A 435 -0.53 3.89 11.27
C GLY A 435 -0.64 4.39 12.71
N VAL A 436 -0.22 5.63 12.98
CA VAL A 436 -0.37 6.25 14.32
C VAL A 436 -1.83 6.55 14.61
N SER A 437 -2.49 7.32 13.76
CA SER A 437 -3.93 7.59 13.84
C SER A 437 -4.44 8.28 12.58
N THR A 438 -5.76 8.20 12.36
CA THR A 438 -6.43 8.96 11.30
C THR A 438 -6.25 10.47 11.43
N ASP A 439 -6.13 10.99 12.66
CA ASP A 439 -5.92 12.42 12.89
C ASP A 439 -4.51 12.84 12.49
N VAL A 440 -3.48 12.02 12.81
CA VAL A 440 -2.10 12.24 12.33
C VAL A 440 -2.03 12.15 10.82
N ALA A 441 -2.61 11.10 10.22
CA ALA A 441 -2.65 10.94 8.76
C ALA A 441 -3.28 12.17 8.07
N SER A 442 -4.43 12.64 8.56
CA SER A 442 -5.13 13.81 8.00
C SER A 442 -4.40 15.14 8.16
N LEU A 443 -3.44 15.22 9.05
CA LEU A 443 -2.55 16.37 9.25
C LEU A 443 -1.18 16.20 8.59
N THR A 444 -0.92 15.05 7.97
CA THR A 444 0.34 14.71 7.32
C THR A 444 0.08 14.15 5.91
N THR A 445 0.35 12.86 5.69
CA THR A 445 0.33 12.20 4.38
C THR A 445 -1.02 12.15 3.69
N ASP A 446 -2.11 12.04 4.46
CA ASP A 446 -3.49 11.98 3.94
C ASP A 446 -4.23 13.32 4.11
N GLY A 447 -3.47 14.41 4.32
CA GLY A 447 -4.01 15.76 4.43
C GLY A 447 -4.74 16.18 3.14
N GLY A 448 -5.70 17.07 3.30
CA GLY A 448 -6.41 17.65 2.16
C GLY A 448 -5.61 18.79 1.51
N ASP A 449 -6.22 19.44 0.54
CA ASP A 449 -5.61 20.51 -0.26
C ASP A 449 -5.25 21.78 0.54
N GLN A 450 -5.68 21.88 1.79
CA GLN A 450 -5.46 23.05 2.64
C GLN A 450 -4.58 22.80 3.85
N ILE A 451 -4.29 21.55 4.19
CA ILE A 451 -3.51 21.18 5.39
C ILE A 451 -2.78 19.86 5.16
N GLY A 452 -1.64 19.68 5.82
CA GLY A 452 -0.80 18.49 5.69
C GLY A 452 0.24 18.61 4.58
N LEU A 453 0.91 17.51 4.27
CA LEU A 453 1.97 17.48 3.27
C LEU A 453 1.44 17.76 1.86
N ARG A 454 0.27 17.24 1.57
CA ARG A 454 -0.40 17.42 0.27
C ARG A 454 -0.70 18.87 -0.06
N ALA A 455 -0.98 19.70 0.95
CA ALA A 455 -1.33 21.11 0.76
C ALA A 455 -0.24 21.92 0.04
N ALA A 456 1.02 21.52 0.14
CA ALA A 456 2.11 22.15 -0.61
C ALA A 456 1.91 22.03 -2.14
N TYR A 457 1.46 20.86 -2.60
CA TYR A 457 1.13 20.59 -4.01
C TYR A 457 -0.19 21.23 -4.47
N HIS A 458 -0.83 22.00 -3.58
CA HIS A 458 -2.03 22.82 -3.83
C HIS A 458 -1.81 24.30 -3.48
N GLY A 459 -0.54 24.74 -3.43
CA GLY A 459 -0.16 26.14 -3.29
C GLY A 459 -0.21 26.69 -1.88
N VAL A 460 -0.17 25.84 -0.85
CA VAL A 460 -0.04 26.28 0.55
C VAL A 460 1.44 26.25 0.96
N GLU A 461 1.96 27.42 1.38
CA GLU A 461 3.35 27.52 1.85
C GLU A 461 3.60 26.64 3.08
N TRP A 462 4.65 25.81 3.03
CA TRP A 462 4.96 24.88 4.11
C TRP A 462 5.19 25.56 5.46
N ALA A 463 5.88 26.69 5.50
CA ALA A 463 6.14 27.39 6.75
C ALA A 463 4.85 27.73 7.51
N THR A 464 3.80 28.17 6.81
CA THR A 464 2.48 28.47 7.41
C THR A 464 1.76 27.20 7.84
N ASN A 465 1.74 26.19 6.98
CA ASN A 465 1.08 24.91 7.23
C ASN A 465 1.72 24.18 8.44
N ARG A 466 3.04 24.13 8.49
CA ARG A 466 3.79 23.53 9.60
C ARG A 466 3.44 24.16 10.96
N GLU A 467 3.34 25.49 11.04
CA GLU A 467 2.94 26.18 12.30
C GLU A 467 1.56 25.77 12.81
N GLU A 468 0.67 25.35 11.90
CA GLU A 468 -0.68 24.90 12.26
C GLU A 468 -0.72 23.46 12.74
N ILE A 469 0.13 22.57 12.20
CA ILE A 469 0.04 21.13 12.42
C ILE A 469 1.06 20.56 13.40
N SER A 470 2.29 21.10 13.49
CA SER A 470 3.40 20.45 14.21
C SER A 470 3.07 20.11 15.64
N ASP A 471 2.59 21.08 16.43
CA ASP A 471 2.31 20.88 17.86
C ASP A 471 1.24 19.80 18.09
N VAL A 472 0.25 19.71 17.19
CA VAL A 472 -0.84 18.73 17.29
C VAL A 472 -0.33 17.35 16.90
N VAL A 473 0.41 17.24 15.81
CA VAL A 473 1.00 15.98 15.37
C VAL A 473 1.98 15.44 16.41
N ASP A 474 2.86 16.29 16.94
CA ASP A 474 3.82 15.92 18.00
C ASP A 474 3.08 15.36 19.23
N MET A 475 2.00 16.00 19.67
CA MET A 475 1.20 15.55 20.81
C MET A 475 0.54 14.20 20.55
N LEU A 476 -0.08 14.00 19.36
CA LEU A 476 -0.76 12.76 19.01
C LEU A 476 0.21 11.59 18.85
N VAL A 477 1.36 11.84 18.22
CA VAL A 477 2.42 10.81 18.07
C VAL A 477 2.98 10.43 19.43
N GLN A 478 3.24 11.40 20.31
CA GLN A 478 3.72 11.15 21.67
C GLN A 478 2.71 10.33 22.49
N GLU A 479 1.40 10.58 22.34
CA GLU A 479 0.36 9.80 23.04
C GLU A 479 0.42 8.32 22.66
N VAL A 480 0.54 8.00 21.37
CA VAL A 480 0.65 6.60 20.89
C VAL A 480 1.98 5.99 21.32
N ASP A 481 3.08 6.73 21.27
CA ASP A 481 4.39 6.29 21.73
C ASP A 481 4.40 5.93 23.23
N ASP A 482 3.77 6.75 24.08
CA ASP A 482 3.62 6.46 25.51
C ASP A 482 2.76 5.22 25.77
N GLN A 483 1.70 5.00 24.95
CA GLN A 483 0.87 3.81 25.05
C GLN A 483 1.65 2.54 24.64
N LEU A 484 2.46 2.60 23.57
CA LEU A 484 3.37 1.51 23.17
C LEU A 484 4.36 1.19 24.30
N ALA A 485 4.98 2.20 24.88
CA ALA A 485 5.93 2.03 25.97
C ALA A 485 5.29 1.41 27.23
N ALA A 486 3.99 1.59 27.44
CA ALA A 486 3.25 1.01 28.56
C ALA A 486 2.88 -0.47 28.36
N LEU A 487 3.03 -1.04 27.16
CA LEU A 487 2.80 -2.46 26.86
C LEU A 487 3.99 -3.36 27.27
N ALA A 488 5.07 -2.80 27.78
CA ALA A 488 6.32 -3.48 28.17
C ALA A 488 6.16 -4.34 29.43
#